data_e786b7ed37a008b99a6fa6b4ed746406
#
_entry.id   e786b7ed37a008b99a6fa6b4ed746406
#
_cell.length_a   1.000
_cell.length_b   1.000
_cell.length_c   1.000
_cell.angle_alpha   90.00
_cell.angle_beta   90.00
_cell.angle_gamma   90.00
#
_symmetry.space_group_name_H-M   'P 1'
#
loop_
_entity.id
_entity.type
_entity.pdbx_description
1 polymer ?
#
loop_
_entity_poly.entity_id
_entity_poly.type
_entity_poly.pdbx_seq_one_letter_code
_entity_poly.pdbx_strand_id
1 'polypeptide(L)'
;MILESKVMQTQKVLDEFRNEPFTDFSIPENAEAMRAAIEQVRSELGREYEIVINGEKITLESKFQSINPANKIEVVGVFPEGDTDAENLVNKAIESATNAFKLWKNVSAAERAEYLFKAAEIIRRRKHYFSAWMVFETAKTWAEADGDTAEAIDFLEFYGREMLRWTEKQPITPYTGEDNRFEYVPLGVGAIIPPWNFPLAIMVGMTSAAIVAGNTVILKPSSDSPTIAAKFVEVLEEIVLPAGVVNFISGSAKTGEAMVTHPKTRFISFTGSKQVGLHINEQAAKTREGQIWIKRVVAEMGGKDAIVVADDADLDAAAIGVVQAAFGFQGQKCSACSRLIVDEKVHGALMEKIVALTNTLKIGLPTEGDTNVAAVINKRSFDTTLGYIQKGIEEGGTIAAGGIGDESLGFYIQPTIIDNVQPKSTLEQEEVFAPVLAVIKARDFDHALEIANDTEFGLTGAVYSTDQGRLERARREFHVGNLYLNRKCTGALVGVHPFGGFNMSGTDSKAGGREYLLQFMQGKSVSQKI
;
A
#
# COMPACT_ATOMS: atom_id res chain seq x y z
N MET A 1 37.24 -11.66 37.09
CA MET A 1 36.67 -12.99 36.80
C MET A 1 35.50 -13.22 37.77
N ILE A 2 34.40 -12.54 37.59
CA ILE A 2 33.03 -12.71 38.16
C ILE A 2 32.22 -11.50 37.65
N LEU A 3 31.64 -11.57 36.44
CA LEU A 3 30.54 -10.71 35.92
C LEU A 3 30.17 -11.05 34.45
N GLU A 4 30.47 -12.28 33.99
CA GLU A 4 30.09 -12.73 32.63
C GLU A 4 29.03 -13.84 32.62
N SER A 5 28.26 -13.99 33.68
CA SER A 5 27.28 -15.06 33.73
C SER A 5 25.87 -14.56 34.10
N LYS A 6 25.25 -13.78 33.23
CA LYS A 6 23.77 -13.60 33.27
C LYS A 6 23.23 -12.83 32.04
N VAL A 7 23.56 -13.25 30.84
CA VAL A 7 22.79 -12.90 29.62
C VAL A 7 22.82 -14.12 28.68
N MET A 8 22.37 -15.24 29.13
CA MET A 8 21.78 -16.27 28.29
C MET A 8 20.28 -16.30 28.57
N GLN A 9 19.57 -15.22 28.24
CA GLN A 9 18.18 -15.40 27.92
C GLN A 9 18.15 -16.22 26.64
N THR A 10 17.59 -17.41 26.73
CA THR A 10 17.28 -18.29 25.60
C THR A 10 16.62 -17.43 24.53
N GLN A 11 17.36 -17.06 23.50
CA GLN A 11 16.81 -16.50 22.29
C GLN A 11 15.81 -17.54 21.77
N LYS A 12 14.53 -17.26 21.91
CA LYS A 12 13.47 -18.10 21.33
C LYS A 12 13.79 -18.15 19.85
N VAL A 13 14.18 -19.30 19.34
CA VAL A 13 14.44 -19.49 17.92
C VAL A 13 13.13 -19.15 17.21
N LEU A 14 13.11 -18.04 16.51
CA LEU A 14 11.96 -17.65 15.72
C LEU A 14 11.82 -18.63 14.55
N ASP A 15 10.62 -19.13 14.35
CA ASP A 15 10.31 -19.92 13.16
C ASP A 15 10.57 -19.10 11.89
N GLU A 16 10.85 -19.80 10.79
CA GLU A 16 11.01 -19.19 9.48
C GLU A 16 9.74 -18.39 9.12
N PHE A 17 9.93 -17.22 8.50
CA PHE A 17 8.80 -16.40 8.04
C PHE A 17 7.96 -17.16 7.02
N ARG A 18 6.65 -17.12 7.21
CA ARG A 18 5.64 -17.59 6.25
C ARG A 18 4.54 -16.57 6.17
N ASN A 19 4.04 -16.35 4.94
CA ASN A 19 2.92 -15.46 4.74
C ASN A 19 1.66 -15.96 5.45
N GLU A 20 0.89 -15.02 5.99
CA GLU A 20 -0.41 -15.29 6.60
C GLU A 20 -1.36 -15.88 5.56
N PRO A 21 -2.00 -17.03 5.81
CA PRO A 21 -2.91 -17.64 4.86
C PRO A 21 -4.14 -16.77 4.64
N PHE A 22 -4.59 -16.68 3.38
CA PHE A 22 -5.87 -16.08 3.05
C PHE A 22 -7.01 -16.96 3.55
N THR A 23 -8.09 -16.32 3.99
CA THR A 23 -9.28 -17.02 4.46
C THR A 23 -10.05 -17.60 3.27
N ASP A 24 -10.34 -18.88 3.32
CA ASP A 24 -11.24 -19.54 2.37
C ASP A 24 -12.70 -19.36 2.83
N PHE A 25 -13.40 -18.41 2.23
CA PHE A 25 -14.81 -18.11 2.52
C PHE A 25 -15.80 -19.10 1.89
N SER A 26 -15.35 -20.09 1.12
CA SER A 26 -16.19 -21.21 0.71
C SER A 26 -16.48 -22.18 1.88
N ILE A 27 -15.67 -22.10 2.93
CA ILE A 27 -15.88 -22.83 4.19
C ILE A 27 -16.95 -22.09 5.01
N PRO A 28 -18.09 -22.75 5.35
CA PRO A 28 -19.21 -22.08 6.01
C PRO A 28 -18.85 -21.38 7.33
N GLU A 29 -17.99 -21.99 8.14
CA GLU A 29 -17.54 -21.43 9.42
C GLU A 29 -16.78 -20.12 9.26
N ASN A 30 -15.95 -19.99 8.23
CA ASN A 30 -15.23 -18.77 7.92
C ASN A 30 -16.19 -17.67 7.43
N ALA A 31 -17.15 -18.04 6.59
CA ALA A 31 -18.16 -17.10 6.10
C ALA A 31 -19.07 -16.61 7.26
N GLU A 32 -19.43 -17.48 8.20
CA GLU A 32 -20.21 -17.10 9.38
C GLU A 32 -19.41 -16.17 10.30
N ALA A 33 -18.14 -16.47 10.55
CA ALA A 33 -17.25 -15.62 11.34
C ALA A 33 -17.10 -14.20 10.72
N MET A 34 -17.00 -14.11 9.39
CA MET A 34 -16.95 -12.81 8.71
C MET A 34 -18.28 -12.06 8.82
N ARG A 35 -19.43 -12.73 8.67
CA ARG A 35 -20.75 -12.09 8.90
C ARG A 35 -20.90 -11.57 10.32
N ALA A 36 -20.48 -12.35 11.31
CA ALA A 36 -20.49 -11.92 12.70
C ALA A 36 -19.61 -10.69 12.93
N ALA A 37 -18.43 -10.63 12.32
CA ALA A 37 -17.55 -9.47 12.38
C ALA A 37 -18.17 -8.23 11.69
N ILE A 38 -18.85 -8.41 10.56
CA ILE A 38 -19.57 -7.33 9.87
C ILE A 38 -20.67 -6.76 10.77
N GLU A 39 -21.47 -7.62 11.43
CA GLU A 39 -22.52 -7.15 12.35
C GLU A 39 -21.93 -6.47 13.59
N GLN A 40 -20.81 -6.98 14.12
CA GLN A 40 -20.10 -6.32 15.20
C GLN A 40 -19.68 -4.90 14.78
N VAL A 41 -18.98 -4.77 13.65
CA VAL A 41 -18.51 -3.47 13.15
C VAL A 41 -19.69 -2.54 12.83
N ARG A 42 -20.78 -3.07 12.27
CA ARG A 42 -22.01 -2.30 12.02
C ARG A 42 -22.54 -1.64 13.30
N SER A 43 -22.45 -2.32 14.44
CA SER A 43 -22.87 -1.77 15.73
C SER A 43 -21.93 -0.69 16.29
N GLU A 44 -20.72 -0.58 15.74
CA GLU A 44 -19.69 0.40 16.14
C GLU A 44 -19.59 1.59 15.18
N LEU A 45 -20.32 1.60 14.07
CA LEU A 45 -20.27 2.69 13.07
C LEU A 45 -20.72 4.02 13.66
N GLY A 46 -20.19 5.12 13.10
CA GLY A 46 -20.50 6.48 13.51
C GLY A 46 -19.81 6.94 14.81
N ARG A 47 -18.92 6.11 15.37
CA ARG A 47 -18.15 6.45 16.55
C ARG A 47 -17.24 7.65 16.30
N GLU A 48 -17.06 8.49 17.31
CA GLU A 48 -16.09 9.58 17.33
C GLU A 48 -14.71 9.06 17.76
N TYR A 49 -13.68 9.52 17.08
CA TYR A 49 -12.27 9.21 17.35
C TYR A 49 -11.51 10.49 17.66
N GLU A 50 -10.35 10.35 18.28
CA GLU A 50 -9.50 11.47 18.66
C GLU A 50 -8.14 11.41 17.93
N ILE A 51 -7.48 12.57 17.86
CA ILE A 51 -6.05 12.67 17.56
C ILE A 51 -5.29 12.15 18.79
N VAL A 52 -4.21 11.40 18.60
CA VAL A 52 -3.40 10.83 19.70
C VAL A 52 -1.97 11.34 19.59
N ILE A 53 -1.56 12.19 20.52
CA ILE A 53 -0.20 12.74 20.61
C ILE A 53 0.36 12.46 21.99
N ASN A 54 1.50 11.79 22.09
CA ASN A 54 2.13 11.38 23.35
C ASN A 54 1.20 10.54 24.26
N GLY A 55 0.31 9.75 23.67
CA GLY A 55 -0.73 9.02 24.40
C GLY A 55 -1.92 9.86 24.88
N GLU A 56 -1.89 11.17 24.69
CA GLU A 56 -2.99 12.07 25.01
C GLU A 56 -3.99 12.12 23.85
N LYS A 57 -5.29 12.01 24.17
CA LYS A 57 -6.41 12.13 23.25
C LYS A 57 -6.84 13.58 23.10
N ILE A 58 -6.88 14.07 21.86
CA ILE A 58 -7.18 15.46 21.52
C ILE A 58 -8.39 15.49 20.59
N THR A 59 -9.38 16.30 20.97
CA THR A 59 -10.56 16.62 20.15
C THR A 59 -10.47 18.05 19.63
N LEU A 60 -11.16 18.32 18.52
CA LEU A 60 -11.33 19.66 17.95
C LEU A 60 -12.82 19.93 17.75
N GLU A 61 -13.20 21.22 17.70
CA GLU A 61 -14.60 21.61 17.39
C GLU A 61 -14.99 21.22 15.96
N SER A 62 -14.06 21.45 15.01
CA SER A 62 -14.27 21.06 13.61
C SER A 62 -13.99 19.58 13.42
N LYS A 63 -14.92 18.87 12.77
CA LYS A 63 -14.87 17.44 12.52
C LYS A 63 -15.26 17.13 11.09
N PHE A 64 -14.74 16.01 10.56
CA PHE A 64 -15.18 15.44 9.30
C PHE A 64 -15.64 14.00 9.50
N GLN A 65 -16.36 13.47 8.52
CA GLN A 65 -16.91 12.12 8.55
C GLN A 65 -16.21 11.24 7.52
N SER A 66 -15.83 10.03 7.92
CA SER A 66 -15.56 8.92 7.01
C SER A 66 -16.90 8.28 6.67
N ILE A 67 -17.20 8.14 5.38
CA ILE A 67 -18.47 7.63 4.86
C ILE A 67 -18.24 6.30 4.15
N ASN A 68 -19.22 5.40 4.24
CA ASN A 68 -19.22 4.17 3.46
C ASN A 68 -19.45 4.47 1.97
N PRO A 69 -18.47 4.22 1.09
CA PRO A 69 -18.64 4.51 -0.34
C PRO A 69 -19.73 3.67 -1.02
N ALA A 70 -20.05 2.50 -0.47
CA ALA A 70 -21.10 1.63 -0.96
C ALA A 70 -22.51 2.04 -0.49
N ASN A 71 -22.57 2.88 0.57
CA ASN A 71 -23.82 3.46 1.09
C ASN A 71 -23.53 4.86 1.65
N LYS A 72 -23.62 5.87 0.81
CA LYS A 72 -23.16 7.24 1.09
C LYS A 72 -23.86 7.98 2.24
N ILE A 73 -24.92 7.41 2.81
CA ILE A 73 -25.60 7.95 4.01
C ILE A 73 -25.08 7.32 5.30
N GLU A 74 -24.27 6.27 5.22
CA GLU A 74 -23.74 5.54 6.37
C GLU A 74 -22.39 6.13 6.79
N VAL A 75 -22.33 6.67 8.00
CA VAL A 75 -21.11 7.24 8.59
C VAL A 75 -20.31 6.13 9.25
N VAL A 76 -19.08 5.93 8.82
CA VAL A 76 -18.16 4.92 9.37
C VAL A 76 -17.49 5.42 10.66
N GLY A 77 -17.02 6.67 10.65
CA GLY A 77 -16.41 7.29 11.82
C GLY A 77 -16.39 8.81 11.70
N VAL A 78 -16.20 9.48 12.83
CA VAL A 78 -16.14 10.95 12.92
C VAL A 78 -14.80 11.36 13.53
N PHE A 79 -14.08 12.26 12.87
CA PHE A 79 -12.70 12.62 13.20
C PHE A 79 -12.52 14.12 13.36
N PRO A 80 -11.61 14.56 14.26
CA PRO A 80 -11.18 15.96 14.31
C PRO A 80 -10.56 16.38 12.96
N GLU A 81 -10.91 17.59 12.49
CA GLU A 81 -10.35 18.19 11.27
C GLU A 81 -9.00 18.86 11.58
N GLY A 82 -7.92 18.09 11.57
CA GLY A 82 -6.57 18.56 11.91
C GLY A 82 -6.08 19.73 11.07
N ASP A 83 -6.60 19.89 9.86
CA ASP A 83 -6.24 21.03 8.98
C ASP A 83 -6.61 22.40 9.55
N THR A 84 -7.51 22.45 10.54
CA THR A 84 -7.90 23.70 11.22
C THR A 84 -6.86 24.18 12.21
N ASP A 85 -5.96 23.29 12.70
CA ASP A 85 -4.88 23.60 13.65
C ASP A 85 -3.57 22.87 13.28
N ALA A 86 -3.32 22.69 11.99
CA ALA A 86 -2.29 21.81 11.45
C ALA A 86 -0.89 22.11 12.01
N GLU A 87 -0.47 23.37 12.05
CA GLU A 87 0.87 23.74 12.51
C GLU A 87 1.07 23.42 14.00
N ASN A 88 0.09 23.74 14.87
CA ASN A 88 0.20 23.46 16.30
C ASN A 88 0.20 21.97 16.59
N LEU A 89 -0.70 21.20 15.96
CA LEU A 89 -0.76 19.74 16.11
C LEU A 89 0.53 19.07 15.64
N VAL A 90 1.05 19.46 14.48
CA VAL A 90 2.30 18.91 13.96
C VAL A 90 3.48 19.30 14.83
N ASN A 91 3.58 20.55 15.29
CA ASN A 91 4.62 20.98 16.23
C ASN A 91 4.59 20.14 17.52
N LYS A 92 3.39 19.95 18.12
CA LYS A 92 3.20 19.13 19.33
C LYS A 92 3.61 17.66 19.09
N ALA A 93 3.23 17.09 17.96
CA ALA A 93 3.57 15.72 17.58
C ALA A 93 5.08 15.54 17.30
N ILE A 94 5.70 16.50 16.62
CA ILE A 94 7.16 16.50 16.38
C ILE A 94 7.94 16.61 17.70
N GLU A 95 7.49 17.43 18.63
CA GLU A 95 8.11 17.54 19.96
C GLU A 95 7.99 16.23 20.73
N SER A 96 6.80 15.64 20.77
CA SER A 96 6.53 14.32 21.35
C SER A 96 7.44 13.25 20.74
N ALA A 97 7.44 13.12 19.42
CA ALA A 97 8.25 12.15 18.70
C ALA A 97 9.76 12.37 18.94
N THR A 98 10.22 13.63 18.97
CA THR A 98 11.63 13.97 19.24
C THR A 98 12.05 13.55 20.66
N ASN A 99 11.17 13.72 21.64
CA ASN A 99 11.44 13.31 23.03
C ASN A 99 11.42 11.79 23.17
N ALA A 100 10.44 11.11 22.58
CA ALA A 100 10.37 9.66 22.56
C ALA A 100 11.57 9.03 21.83
N PHE A 101 12.05 9.63 20.74
CA PHE A 101 13.22 9.15 19.99
C PHE A 101 14.50 9.05 20.85
N LYS A 102 14.70 9.97 21.81
CA LYS A 102 15.88 9.93 22.69
C LYS A 102 16.01 8.62 23.47
N LEU A 103 14.87 8.01 23.79
CA LEU A 103 14.77 6.74 24.51
C LEU A 103 14.64 5.56 23.56
N TRP A 104 13.71 5.65 22.59
CA TRP A 104 13.35 4.57 21.68
C TRP A 104 14.53 4.08 20.82
N LYS A 105 15.38 4.96 20.35
CA LYS A 105 16.60 4.59 19.60
C LYS A 105 17.57 3.71 20.37
N ASN A 106 17.49 3.69 21.70
CA ASN A 106 18.33 2.89 22.59
C ASN A 106 17.67 1.59 23.05
N VAL A 107 16.37 1.40 22.75
CA VAL A 107 15.68 0.12 22.95
C VAL A 107 16.28 -0.90 21.99
N SER A 108 16.55 -2.11 22.45
CA SER A 108 17.16 -3.14 21.61
C SER A 108 16.27 -3.50 20.42
N ALA A 109 16.87 -3.91 19.31
CA ALA A 109 16.12 -4.35 18.14
C ALA A 109 15.19 -5.53 18.45
N ALA A 110 15.63 -6.42 19.36
CA ALA A 110 14.82 -7.55 19.80
C ALA A 110 13.54 -7.09 20.54
N GLU A 111 13.65 -6.12 21.44
CA GLU A 111 12.49 -5.57 22.13
C GLU A 111 11.57 -4.81 21.18
N ARG A 112 12.12 -4.06 20.21
CA ARG A 112 11.32 -3.39 19.19
C ARG A 112 10.57 -4.39 18.28
N ALA A 113 11.22 -5.48 17.88
CA ALA A 113 10.62 -6.56 17.12
C ALA A 113 9.47 -7.26 17.90
N GLU A 114 9.63 -7.42 19.21
CA GLU A 114 8.60 -8.03 20.07
C GLU A 114 7.29 -7.22 20.09
N TYR A 115 7.35 -5.88 20.01
CA TYR A 115 6.15 -5.05 19.83
C TYR A 115 5.44 -5.37 18.51
N LEU A 116 6.18 -5.57 17.42
CA LEU A 116 5.60 -5.92 16.13
C LEU A 116 4.94 -7.29 16.15
N PHE A 117 5.60 -8.29 16.76
CA PHE A 117 5.02 -9.64 16.87
C PHE A 117 3.75 -9.66 17.72
N LYS A 118 3.70 -8.88 18.81
CA LYS A 118 2.46 -8.73 19.61
C LYS A 118 1.33 -8.07 18.81
N ALA A 119 1.64 -7.03 18.03
CA ALA A 119 0.65 -6.40 17.17
C ALA A 119 0.14 -7.38 16.10
N ALA A 120 1.04 -8.17 15.48
CA ALA A 120 0.67 -9.20 14.51
C ALA A 120 -0.29 -10.25 15.13
N GLU A 121 -0.01 -10.70 16.35
CA GLU A 121 -0.86 -11.65 17.07
C GLU A 121 -2.27 -11.09 17.32
N ILE A 122 -2.38 -9.83 17.74
CA ILE A 122 -3.69 -9.19 17.98
C ILE A 122 -4.47 -9.08 16.68
N ILE A 123 -3.85 -8.58 15.60
CA ILE A 123 -4.51 -8.44 14.30
C ILE A 123 -4.93 -9.82 13.76
N ARG A 124 -4.07 -10.85 13.86
CA ARG A 124 -4.38 -12.24 13.46
C ARG A 124 -5.58 -12.80 14.20
N ARG A 125 -5.63 -12.62 15.51
CA ARG A 125 -6.74 -13.07 16.35
C ARG A 125 -8.06 -12.37 16.00
N ARG A 126 -8.00 -11.13 15.52
CA ARG A 126 -9.15 -10.29 15.15
C ARG A 126 -9.24 -10.07 13.63
N LYS A 127 -8.74 -11.01 12.82
CA LYS A 127 -8.57 -10.83 11.36
C LYS A 127 -9.86 -10.37 10.68
N HIS A 128 -10.96 -11.03 10.93
CA HIS A 128 -12.25 -10.67 10.35
C HIS A 128 -12.78 -9.31 10.83
N TYR A 129 -12.50 -8.92 12.06
CA TYR A 129 -12.87 -7.60 12.59
C TYR A 129 -12.17 -6.46 11.82
N PHE A 130 -10.85 -6.56 11.61
CA PHE A 130 -10.13 -5.57 10.81
C PHE A 130 -10.58 -5.58 9.35
N SER A 131 -10.81 -6.75 8.78
CA SER A 131 -11.35 -6.89 7.43
C SER A 131 -12.74 -6.26 7.30
N ALA A 132 -13.63 -6.44 8.28
CA ALA A 132 -14.96 -5.84 8.28
C ALA A 132 -14.93 -4.29 8.31
N TRP A 133 -14.00 -3.67 9.04
CA TRP A 133 -13.82 -2.22 8.97
C TRP A 133 -13.51 -1.75 7.56
N MET A 134 -12.65 -2.44 6.82
CA MET A 134 -12.29 -2.09 5.43
C MET A 134 -13.45 -2.37 4.45
N VAL A 135 -14.30 -3.35 4.72
CA VAL A 135 -15.54 -3.56 3.96
C VAL A 135 -16.44 -2.32 4.03
N PHE A 136 -16.60 -1.72 5.22
CA PHE A 136 -17.40 -0.50 5.38
C PHE A 136 -16.67 0.75 4.89
N GLU A 137 -15.40 0.94 5.23
CA GLU A 137 -14.71 2.22 5.02
C GLU A 137 -14.21 2.42 3.59
N THR A 138 -13.85 1.32 2.90
CA THR A 138 -13.27 1.40 1.55
C THR A 138 -13.99 0.54 0.51
N ALA A 139 -15.12 -0.03 0.86
CA ALA A 139 -15.90 -0.94 0.02
C ALA A 139 -15.10 -2.13 -0.54
N LYS A 140 -14.12 -2.65 0.22
CA LYS A 140 -13.44 -3.89 -0.13
C LYS A 140 -14.39 -5.07 -0.04
N THR A 141 -14.34 -5.99 -1.00
CA THR A 141 -14.98 -7.30 -0.86
C THR A 141 -14.30 -8.11 0.24
N TRP A 142 -14.91 -9.18 0.72
CA TRP A 142 -14.36 -10.00 1.79
C TRP A 142 -12.94 -10.49 1.49
N ALA A 143 -12.72 -11.01 0.29
CA ALA A 143 -11.41 -11.52 -0.11
C ALA A 143 -10.34 -10.42 -0.20
N GLU A 144 -10.69 -9.22 -0.69
CA GLU A 144 -9.77 -8.10 -0.77
C GLU A 144 -9.45 -7.51 0.62
N ALA A 145 -10.44 -7.46 1.52
CA ALA A 145 -10.24 -7.02 2.90
C ALA A 145 -9.41 -8.03 3.72
N ASP A 146 -9.67 -9.33 3.53
CA ASP A 146 -8.88 -10.40 4.15
C ASP A 146 -7.42 -10.37 3.70
N GLY A 147 -7.20 -10.15 2.39
CA GLY A 147 -5.86 -10.01 1.81
C GLY A 147 -5.09 -8.83 2.39
N ASP A 148 -5.72 -7.67 2.55
CA ASP A 148 -5.12 -6.48 3.16
C ASP A 148 -4.75 -6.76 4.64
N THR A 149 -5.64 -7.41 5.39
CA THR A 149 -5.36 -7.76 6.79
C THR A 149 -4.21 -8.78 6.90
N ALA A 150 -4.18 -9.78 6.01
CA ALA A 150 -3.10 -10.77 5.97
C ALA A 150 -1.75 -10.11 5.65
N GLU A 151 -1.71 -9.19 4.69
CA GLU A 151 -0.50 -8.45 4.32
C GLU A 151 -0.01 -7.55 5.47
N ALA A 152 -0.92 -6.95 6.24
CA ALA A 152 -0.54 -6.18 7.43
C ALA A 152 0.16 -7.05 8.49
N ILE A 153 -0.35 -8.26 8.72
CA ILE A 153 0.28 -9.24 9.61
C ILE A 153 1.66 -9.62 9.08
N ASP A 154 1.76 -9.88 7.78
CA ASP A 154 3.02 -10.22 7.12
C ASP A 154 4.08 -9.13 7.30
N PHE A 155 3.74 -7.86 7.13
CA PHE A 155 4.68 -6.76 7.34
C PHE A 155 5.21 -6.71 8.77
N LEU A 156 4.36 -6.88 9.77
CA LEU A 156 4.78 -6.90 11.17
C LEU A 156 5.74 -8.05 11.47
N GLU A 157 5.40 -9.25 11.02
CA GLU A 157 6.20 -10.46 11.21
C GLU A 157 7.52 -10.40 10.44
N PHE A 158 7.49 -9.94 9.19
CA PHE A 158 8.66 -9.88 8.33
C PHE A 158 9.66 -8.82 8.78
N TYR A 159 9.19 -7.59 9.04
CA TYR A 159 10.11 -6.51 9.43
C TYR A 159 10.67 -6.69 10.84
N GLY A 160 9.95 -7.34 11.75
CA GLY A 160 10.49 -7.75 13.03
C GLY A 160 11.71 -8.67 12.85
N ARG A 161 11.59 -9.71 12.01
CA ARG A 161 12.68 -10.64 11.70
C ARG A 161 13.83 -9.99 10.94
N GLU A 162 13.52 -9.16 9.95
CA GLU A 162 14.56 -8.47 9.18
C GLU A 162 15.35 -7.46 10.02
N MET A 163 14.72 -6.80 11.01
CA MET A 163 15.45 -5.93 11.91
C MET A 163 16.47 -6.72 12.75
N LEU A 164 16.11 -7.91 13.23
CA LEU A 164 17.05 -8.78 13.95
C LEU A 164 18.25 -9.15 13.06
N ARG A 165 18.01 -9.49 11.79
CA ARG A 165 19.07 -9.77 10.82
C ARG A 165 19.99 -8.56 10.59
N TRP A 166 19.44 -7.34 10.53
CA TRP A 166 20.25 -6.12 10.33
C TRP A 166 21.11 -5.72 11.56
N THR A 167 20.85 -6.32 12.73
CA THR A 167 21.71 -6.13 13.91
C THR A 167 22.92 -7.07 13.94
N GLU A 168 22.98 -8.06 13.07
CA GLU A 168 24.15 -8.91 12.93
C GLU A 168 25.37 -8.10 12.47
N LYS A 169 26.56 -8.62 12.78
CA LYS A 169 27.83 -7.97 12.41
C LYS A 169 27.90 -7.81 10.88
N GLN A 170 27.97 -6.55 10.44
CA GLN A 170 28.12 -6.26 9.01
C GLN A 170 29.54 -6.58 8.52
N PRO A 171 29.70 -7.19 7.34
CA PRO A 171 31.00 -7.51 6.78
C PRO A 171 31.75 -6.24 6.38
N ILE A 172 33.00 -6.11 6.86
CA ILE A 172 33.95 -5.07 6.48
C ILE A 172 35.32 -5.68 6.27
N THR A 173 36.16 -5.06 5.46
CA THR A 173 37.54 -5.51 5.21
C THR A 173 38.39 -5.25 6.47
N PRO A 174 39.08 -6.28 7.03
CA PRO A 174 39.95 -6.09 8.16
C PRO A 174 41.14 -5.19 7.82
N TYR A 175 41.60 -4.40 8.82
CA TYR A 175 42.82 -3.60 8.70
C TYR A 175 43.68 -3.82 9.95
N THR A 176 44.99 -4.06 9.75
CA THR A 176 45.92 -4.38 10.84
C THR A 176 46.09 -3.21 11.80
N GLY A 177 45.93 -3.46 13.11
CA GLY A 177 46.06 -2.44 14.16
C GLY A 177 44.79 -1.63 14.42
N GLU A 178 43.63 -2.06 13.86
CA GLU A 178 42.33 -1.42 14.08
C GLU A 178 41.22 -2.43 14.37
N ASP A 179 40.32 -2.10 15.29
CA ASP A 179 39.00 -2.72 15.42
C ASP A 179 37.98 -1.84 14.67
N ASN A 180 37.51 -2.33 13.55
CA ASN A 180 36.60 -1.61 12.66
C ASN A 180 35.22 -2.24 12.68
N ARG A 181 34.19 -1.40 12.73
CA ARG A 181 32.78 -1.81 12.76
C ARG A 181 31.94 -0.94 11.85
N PHE A 182 30.91 -1.54 11.26
CA PHE A 182 29.88 -0.84 10.52
C PHE A 182 28.52 -1.19 11.13
N GLU A 183 27.75 -0.19 11.47
CA GLU A 183 26.48 -0.31 12.17
C GLU A 183 25.40 0.51 11.48
N TYR A 184 24.16 0.04 11.52
CA TYR A 184 23.01 0.83 11.08
C TYR A 184 22.33 1.47 12.29
N VAL A 185 22.07 2.79 12.18
CA VAL A 185 21.42 3.58 13.24
C VAL A 185 20.16 4.27 12.68
N PRO A 186 19.12 4.50 13.51
CA PRO A 186 17.89 5.13 13.06
C PRO A 186 18.11 6.56 12.57
N LEU A 187 17.23 7.03 11.72
CA LEU A 187 17.26 8.38 11.15
C LEU A 187 16.77 9.45 12.13
N GLY A 188 15.62 9.22 12.81
CA GLY A 188 14.99 10.21 13.66
C GLY A 188 13.47 10.22 13.60
N VAL A 189 12.87 11.41 13.52
CA VAL A 189 11.43 11.58 13.41
C VAL A 189 10.99 11.51 11.96
N GLY A 190 9.99 10.68 11.66
CA GLY A 190 9.42 10.50 10.32
C GLY A 190 7.96 10.91 10.19
N ALA A 191 7.58 11.27 8.97
CA ALA A 191 6.19 11.43 8.56
C ALA A 191 5.75 10.18 7.79
N ILE A 192 4.66 9.54 8.23
CA ILE A 192 4.03 8.40 7.56
C ILE A 192 2.69 8.86 6.99
N ILE A 193 2.57 8.81 5.67
CA ILE A 193 1.41 9.31 4.92
C ILE A 193 0.91 8.19 4.00
N PRO A 194 0.12 7.23 4.52
CA PRO A 194 -0.39 6.08 3.78
C PRO A 194 -1.61 6.42 2.93
N PRO A 195 -1.91 5.57 1.93
CA PRO A 195 -3.07 5.70 1.06
C PRO A 195 -4.33 5.10 1.69
N TRP A 196 -5.46 5.28 1.00
CA TRP A 196 -6.75 4.70 1.39
C TRP A 196 -7.04 3.31 0.77
N ASN A 197 -6.32 2.92 -0.29
CA ASN A 197 -6.67 1.71 -1.05
C ASN A 197 -6.17 0.38 -0.42
N PHE A 198 -5.06 0.41 0.29
CA PHE A 198 -4.60 -0.63 1.22
C PHE A 198 -4.37 0.00 2.59
N PRO A 199 -5.47 0.40 3.25
CA PRO A 199 -5.38 1.34 4.37
C PRO A 199 -4.81 0.70 5.63
N LEU A 200 -4.88 -0.63 5.78
CA LEU A 200 -4.24 -1.33 6.88
C LEU A 200 -2.82 -1.77 6.49
N ALA A 201 -2.66 -2.55 5.42
CA ALA A 201 -1.38 -3.16 5.07
C ALA A 201 -0.28 -2.13 4.82
N ILE A 202 -0.50 -1.17 3.92
CA ILE A 202 0.54 -0.18 3.59
C ILE A 202 0.84 0.71 4.79
N MET A 203 -0.17 1.15 5.53
CA MET A 203 0.02 1.94 6.75
C MET A 203 0.84 1.18 7.79
N VAL A 204 0.48 -0.07 8.07
CA VAL A 204 1.21 -0.93 9.01
C VAL A 204 2.63 -1.18 8.51
N GLY A 205 2.81 -1.48 7.22
CA GLY A 205 4.12 -1.72 6.62
C GLY A 205 5.06 -0.53 6.77
N MET A 206 4.61 0.67 6.40
CA MET A 206 5.41 1.90 6.53
C MET A 206 5.72 2.24 7.99
N THR A 207 4.72 2.13 8.88
CA THR A 207 4.87 2.45 10.30
C THR A 207 5.78 1.46 11.01
N SER A 208 5.56 0.16 10.81
CA SER A 208 6.33 -0.90 11.46
C SER A 208 7.80 -0.90 11.02
N ALA A 209 8.08 -0.72 9.73
CA ALA A 209 9.45 -0.59 9.22
C ALA A 209 10.18 0.59 9.87
N ALA A 210 9.52 1.73 10.01
CA ALA A 210 10.10 2.91 10.62
C ALA A 210 10.39 2.71 12.11
N ILE A 211 9.41 2.23 12.90
CA ILE A 211 9.56 2.11 14.36
C ILE A 211 10.48 0.96 14.76
N VAL A 212 10.48 -0.17 14.06
CA VAL A 212 11.38 -1.28 14.37
C VAL A 212 12.84 -0.92 14.09
N ALA A 213 13.09 -0.07 13.07
CA ALA A 213 14.41 0.50 12.81
C ALA A 213 14.88 1.51 13.90
N GLY A 214 14.02 1.83 14.88
CA GLY A 214 14.34 2.69 16.01
C GLY A 214 13.94 4.16 15.84
N ASN A 215 13.14 4.49 14.82
CA ASN A 215 12.60 5.82 14.60
C ASN A 215 11.29 6.04 15.36
N THR A 216 10.87 7.29 15.44
CA THR A 216 9.55 7.69 15.91
C THR A 216 8.81 8.39 14.80
N VAL A 217 7.48 8.32 14.79
CA VAL A 217 6.71 8.77 13.63
C VAL A 217 5.47 9.58 13.98
N ILE A 218 5.07 10.40 13.02
CA ILE A 218 3.74 11.00 12.96
C ILE A 218 2.99 10.28 11.85
N LEU A 219 1.88 9.63 12.19
CA LEU A 219 1.00 8.91 11.29
C LEU A 219 -0.18 9.78 10.92
N LYS A 220 -0.32 10.11 9.64
CA LYS A 220 -1.48 10.80 9.07
C LYS A 220 -2.11 9.95 7.98
N PRO A 221 -3.20 9.21 8.27
CA PRO A 221 -3.89 8.43 7.25
C PRO A 221 -4.53 9.30 6.18
N SER A 222 -4.99 8.69 5.11
CA SER A 222 -5.91 9.34 4.18
C SER A 222 -7.20 9.73 4.90
N SER A 223 -7.80 10.86 4.53
CA SER A 223 -9.12 11.27 5.02
C SER A 223 -10.26 10.37 4.51
N ASP A 224 -10.01 9.56 3.48
CA ASP A 224 -10.96 8.56 2.98
C ASP A 224 -10.92 7.22 3.76
N SER A 225 -9.92 7.03 4.66
CA SER A 225 -9.81 5.80 5.45
C SER A 225 -9.16 6.01 6.82
N PRO A 226 -9.66 6.95 7.64
CA PRO A 226 -9.07 7.24 8.93
C PRO A 226 -9.46 6.24 10.03
N THR A 227 -10.59 5.51 9.87
CA THR A 227 -11.11 4.62 10.93
C THR A 227 -10.24 3.40 11.10
N ILE A 228 -9.84 2.74 10.02
CA ILE A 228 -8.94 1.59 10.12
C ILE A 228 -7.57 2.00 10.72
N ALA A 229 -7.12 3.24 10.49
CA ALA A 229 -5.91 3.76 11.11
C ALA A 229 -6.09 3.97 12.62
N ALA A 230 -7.23 4.50 13.06
CA ALA A 230 -7.55 4.59 14.48
C ALA A 230 -7.61 3.19 15.13
N LYS A 231 -8.14 2.18 14.45
CA LYS A 231 -8.14 0.79 14.92
C LYS A 231 -6.72 0.21 15.05
N PHE A 232 -5.82 0.58 14.18
CA PHE A 232 -4.40 0.21 14.34
C PHE A 232 -3.76 0.93 15.54
N VAL A 233 -4.09 2.19 15.78
CA VAL A 233 -3.61 2.92 16.98
C VAL A 233 -4.13 2.26 18.26
N GLU A 234 -5.39 1.77 18.29
CA GLU A 234 -5.92 0.98 19.41
C GLU A 234 -5.09 -0.30 19.66
N VAL A 235 -4.58 -0.97 18.61
CA VAL A 235 -3.64 -2.11 18.75
C VAL A 235 -2.32 -1.66 19.38
N LEU A 236 -1.77 -0.51 18.95
CA LEU A 236 -0.53 0.00 19.52
C LEU A 236 -0.68 0.39 21.01
N GLU A 237 -1.85 0.90 21.40
CA GLU A 237 -2.20 1.14 22.81
C GLU A 237 -2.31 -0.20 23.59
N GLU A 238 -2.96 -1.22 23.03
CA GLU A 238 -3.13 -2.55 23.66
C GLU A 238 -1.80 -3.26 23.94
N ILE A 239 -0.83 -3.15 23.03
CA ILE A 239 0.53 -3.69 23.24
C ILE A 239 1.41 -2.80 24.12
N VAL A 240 0.88 -1.69 24.62
CA VAL A 240 1.59 -0.72 25.46
C VAL A 240 2.85 -0.17 24.77
N LEU A 241 2.73 0.20 23.49
CA LEU A 241 3.82 0.87 22.80
C LEU A 241 4.14 2.19 23.52
N PRO A 242 5.43 2.53 23.79
CA PRO A 242 5.76 3.75 24.51
C PRO A 242 5.18 5.01 23.86
N ALA A 243 4.58 5.88 24.67
CA ALA A 243 3.96 7.11 24.20
C ALA A 243 4.95 7.97 23.39
N GLY A 244 4.46 8.56 22.30
CA GLY A 244 5.26 9.39 21.40
C GLY A 244 6.07 8.62 20.35
N VAL A 245 6.17 7.28 20.41
CA VAL A 245 6.79 6.47 19.34
C VAL A 245 5.96 6.57 18.06
N VAL A 246 4.64 6.48 18.17
CA VAL A 246 3.68 6.78 17.11
C VAL A 246 2.75 7.87 17.61
N ASN A 247 2.59 8.94 16.83
CA ASN A 247 1.63 10.01 17.08
C ASN A 247 0.65 10.02 15.91
N PHE A 248 -0.65 9.99 16.19
CA PHE A 248 -1.71 9.90 15.19
C PHE A 248 -2.41 11.23 15.03
N ILE A 249 -2.47 11.75 13.80
CA ILE A 249 -3.17 13.01 13.47
C ILE A 249 -4.10 12.75 12.28
N SER A 250 -5.39 12.95 12.46
CA SER A 250 -6.37 13.03 11.37
C SER A 250 -6.31 14.41 10.71
N GLY A 251 -6.56 14.47 9.41
CA GLY A 251 -6.50 15.70 8.63
C GLY A 251 -6.18 15.40 7.16
N SER A 252 -6.14 16.44 6.34
CA SER A 252 -5.95 16.31 4.90
C SER A 252 -4.63 16.97 4.41
N ALA A 253 -4.71 17.84 3.41
CA ALA A 253 -3.54 18.39 2.74
C ALA A 253 -2.70 19.34 3.61
N LYS A 254 -3.32 20.20 4.44
CA LYS A 254 -2.56 21.17 5.26
C LYS A 254 -1.77 20.48 6.35
N THR A 255 -2.36 19.49 7.01
CA THR A 255 -1.66 18.67 8.01
C THR A 255 -0.49 17.91 7.37
N GLY A 256 -0.70 17.31 6.19
CA GLY A 256 0.37 16.64 5.42
C GLY A 256 1.49 17.60 5.05
N GLU A 257 1.18 18.79 4.55
CA GLU A 257 2.16 19.82 4.18
C GLU A 257 2.97 20.27 5.40
N ALA A 258 2.31 20.54 6.53
CA ALA A 258 2.99 20.90 7.78
C ALA A 258 3.98 19.82 8.23
N MET A 259 3.61 18.53 8.13
CA MET A 259 4.51 17.41 8.45
C MET A 259 5.73 17.35 7.51
N VAL A 260 5.51 17.49 6.20
CA VAL A 260 6.56 17.40 5.17
C VAL A 260 7.54 18.56 5.28
N THR A 261 7.04 19.77 5.50
CA THR A 261 7.85 20.99 5.53
C THR A 261 8.55 21.25 6.86
N HIS A 262 8.11 20.62 7.95
CA HIS A 262 8.67 20.84 9.28
C HIS A 262 10.19 20.54 9.33
N PRO A 263 11.04 21.45 9.87
CA PRO A 263 12.51 21.31 9.83
C PRO A 263 13.03 20.07 10.58
N LYS A 264 12.31 19.59 11.58
CA LYS A 264 12.70 18.39 12.35
C LYS A 264 12.18 17.07 11.76
N THR A 265 11.37 17.08 10.71
CA THR A 265 11.05 15.86 9.95
C THR A 265 12.29 15.38 9.22
N ARG A 266 12.76 14.17 9.54
CA ARG A 266 14.00 13.60 9.01
C ARG A 266 13.76 12.78 7.75
N PHE A 267 12.63 12.09 7.68
CA PHE A 267 12.20 11.33 6.51
C PHE A 267 10.70 11.39 6.33
N ILE A 268 10.27 11.15 5.11
CA ILE A 268 8.87 11.04 4.73
C ILE A 268 8.70 9.69 4.04
N SER A 269 7.75 8.88 4.51
CA SER A 269 7.27 7.69 3.83
C SER A 269 5.85 7.94 3.36
N PHE A 270 5.65 7.88 2.06
CA PHE A 270 4.42 8.25 1.36
C PHE A 270 4.03 7.16 0.37
N THR A 271 2.75 6.85 0.32
CA THR A 271 2.15 6.11 -0.79
C THR A 271 0.86 6.82 -1.21
N GLY A 272 0.71 7.08 -2.51
CA GLY A 272 -0.44 7.80 -3.05
C GLY A 272 -0.25 8.24 -4.50
N SER A 273 -0.94 9.31 -4.89
CA SER A 273 -0.88 9.79 -6.28
C SER A 273 0.50 10.36 -6.66
N LYS A 274 0.87 10.20 -7.93
CA LYS A 274 2.09 10.79 -8.50
C LYS A 274 2.21 12.29 -8.22
N GLN A 275 1.12 13.03 -8.42
CA GLN A 275 1.13 14.48 -8.21
C GLN A 275 1.52 14.87 -6.77
N VAL A 276 0.94 14.18 -5.77
CA VAL A 276 1.26 14.44 -4.36
C VAL A 276 2.66 13.98 -4.02
N GLY A 277 3.11 12.82 -4.52
CA GLY A 277 4.46 12.31 -4.29
C GLY A 277 5.55 13.22 -4.84
N LEU A 278 5.38 13.76 -6.05
CA LEU A 278 6.29 14.73 -6.64
C LEU A 278 6.31 16.04 -5.85
N HIS A 279 5.14 16.53 -5.40
CA HIS A 279 5.06 17.70 -4.53
C HIS A 279 5.81 17.49 -3.21
N ILE A 280 5.62 16.34 -2.55
CA ILE A 280 6.33 15.98 -1.32
C ILE A 280 7.84 15.98 -1.57
N ASN A 281 8.30 15.37 -2.65
CA ASN A 281 9.72 15.31 -3.00
C ASN A 281 10.31 16.71 -3.22
N GLU A 282 9.60 17.59 -3.93
CA GLU A 282 9.97 18.98 -4.13
C GLU A 282 10.07 19.73 -2.80
N GLN A 283 9.06 19.61 -1.92
CA GLN A 283 9.06 20.31 -0.63
C GLN A 283 10.15 19.77 0.31
N ALA A 284 10.40 18.47 0.30
CA ALA A 284 11.46 17.85 1.09
C ALA A 284 12.87 18.30 0.69
N ALA A 285 13.08 18.63 -0.59
CA ALA A 285 14.36 19.13 -1.10
C ALA A 285 14.65 20.58 -0.68
N LYS A 286 13.62 21.36 -0.28
CA LYS A 286 13.79 22.73 0.19
C LYS A 286 14.27 22.76 1.63
N THR A 287 15.49 23.20 1.86
CA THR A 287 16.05 23.37 3.21
C THR A 287 15.31 24.48 3.97
N ARG A 288 14.94 24.20 5.20
CA ARG A 288 14.25 25.12 6.11
C ARG A 288 15.19 25.61 7.21
N GLU A 289 14.89 26.78 7.79
CA GLU A 289 15.63 27.27 8.96
C GLU A 289 15.57 26.28 10.12
N GLY A 290 16.71 25.99 10.76
CA GLY A 290 16.84 24.99 11.83
C GLY A 290 16.89 23.53 11.37
N GLN A 291 16.81 23.24 10.09
CA GLN A 291 17.03 21.90 9.54
C GLN A 291 18.52 21.59 9.47
N ILE A 292 18.94 20.46 10.03
CA ILE A 292 20.36 20.04 10.11
C ILE A 292 20.68 18.82 9.24
N TRP A 293 19.75 18.35 8.42
CA TRP A 293 19.89 17.18 7.55
C TRP A 293 19.17 17.35 6.22
N ILE A 294 19.55 16.53 5.27
CA ILE A 294 18.79 16.34 4.02
C ILE A 294 17.67 15.34 4.34
N LYS A 295 16.41 15.70 4.07
CA LYS A 295 15.27 14.80 4.27
C LYS A 295 15.35 13.64 3.28
N ARG A 296 15.01 12.44 3.75
CA ARG A 296 14.84 11.27 2.88
C ARG A 296 13.36 11.14 2.53
N VAL A 297 13.09 10.88 1.26
CA VAL A 297 11.74 10.58 0.77
C VAL A 297 11.72 9.14 0.27
N VAL A 298 10.79 8.37 0.81
CA VAL A 298 10.42 7.02 0.36
C VAL A 298 9.00 7.15 -0.18
N ALA A 299 8.86 7.12 -1.50
CA ALA A 299 7.58 7.34 -2.17
C ALA A 299 7.24 6.15 -3.08
N GLU A 300 6.02 5.64 -2.90
CA GLU A 300 5.36 4.72 -3.81
C GLU A 300 4.15 5.42 -4.41
N MET A 301 4.06 5.43 -5.73
CA MET A 301 3.05 6.19 -6.46
C MET A 301 2.27 5.27 -7.40
N GLY A 302 1.48 5.87 -8.28
CA GLY A 302 0.63 5.14 -9.21
C GLY A 302 1.37 4.34 -10.27
N GLY A 303 0.58 3.64 -11.08
CA GLY A 303 1.03 2.85 -12.22
C GLY A 303 0.11 2.98 -13.42
N LYS A 304 0.61 2.60 -14.57
CA LYS A 304 -0.17 2.36 -15.79
C LYS A 304 0.15 0.96 -16.31
N ASP A 305 -0.18 0.00 -15.44
CA ASP A 305 0.31 -1.37 -15.56
C ASP A 305 -0.32 -2.11 -16.73
N ALA A 306 0.49 -2.94 -17.38
CA ALA A 306 0.09 -3.65 -18.57
C ALA A 306 0.19 -5.17 -18.41
N ILE A 307 -0.79 -5.86 -18.95
CA ILE A 307 -0.67 -7.29 -19.28
C ILE A 307 -0.51 -7.43 -20.79
N VAL A 308 0.62 -7.99 -21.21
CA VAL A 308 0.92 -8.33 -22.59
C VAL A 308 0.49 -9.76 -22.87
N VAL A 309 -0.31 -9.99 -23.93
CA VAL A 309 -0.74 -11.33 -24.34
C VAL A 309 -0.25 -11.59 -25.76
N ALA A 310 0.72 -12.52 -25.88
CA ALA A 310 1.30 -12.93 -27.16
C ALA A 310 0.37 -13.89 -27.93
N ASP A 311 0.64 -14.09 -29.24
CA ASP A 311 -0.18 -14.92 -30.11
C ASP A 311 -0.12 -16.44 -29.78
N ASP A 312 0.85 -16.86 -28.96
CA ASP A 312 1.03 -18.24 -28.49
C ASP A 312 0.54 -18.46 -27.03
N ALA A 313 -0.07 -17.46 -26.41
CA ALA A 313 -0.48 -17.51 -25.01
C ALA A 313 -1.65 -18.50 -24.76
N ASP A 314 -1.70 -19.03 -23.53
CA ASP A 314 -2.92 -19.66 -23.01
C ASP A 314 -3.98 -18.58 -22.76
N LEU A 315 -4.95 -18.48 -23.66
CA LEU A 315 -5.96 -17.43 -23.65
C LEU A 315 -6.95 -17.57 -22.49
N ASP A 316 -7.19 -18.78 -21.98
CA ASP A 316 -8.07 -19.00 -20.83
C ASP A 316 -7.40 -18.49 -19.55
N ALA A 317 -6.15 -18.86 -19.33
CA ALA A 317 -5.36 -18.36 -18.21
C ALA A 317 -5.17 -16.83 -18.29
N ALA A 318 -4.90 -16.30 -19.48
CA ALA A 318 -4.74 -14.87 -19.71
C ALA A 318 -6.04 -14.09 -19.41
N ALA A 319 -7.20 -14.56 -19.89
CA ALA A 319 -8.49 -13.92 -19.65
C ALA A 319 -8.83 -13.85 -18.15
N ILE A 320 -8.65 -14.95 -17.41
CA ILE A 320 -8.85 -14.98 -15.95
C ILE A 320 -7.90 -13.99 -15.27
N GLY A 321 -6.61 -14.01 -15.63
CA GLY A 321 -5.61 -13.13 -15.02
C GLY A 321 -5.89 -11.64 -15.28
N VAL A 322 -6.32 -11.28 -16.50
CA VAL A 322 -6.68 -9.92 -16.88
C VAL A 322 -7.90 -9.44 -16.09
N VAL A 323 -9.00 -10.21 -16.06
CA VAL A 323 -10.24 -9.80 -15.35
C VAL A 323 -9.98 -9.62 -13.85
N GLN A 324 -9.26 -10.56 -13.23
CA GLN A 324 -8.89 -10.45 -11.82
C GLN A 324 -7.99 -9.24 -11.53
N ALA A 325 -7.02 -8.95 -12.40
CA ALA A 325 -6.10 -7.84 -12.22
C ALA A 325 -6.74 -6.47 -12.51
N ALA A 326 -7.67 -6.40 -13.47
CA ALA A 326 -8.33 -5.16 -13.87
C ALA A 326 -9.45 -4.75 -12.91
N PHE A 327 -10.21 -5.71 -12.39
CA PHE A 327 -11.47 -5.42 -11.68
C PHE A 327 -11.47 -5.79 -10.19
N GLY A 328 -10.47 -6.54 -9.71
CA GLY A 328 -10.30 -6.78 -8.28
C GLY A 328 -10.17 -5.47 -7.52
N PHE A 329 -10.91 -5.31 -6.44
CA PHE A 329 -11.04 -4.06 -5.68
C PHE A 329 -11.35 -2.85 -6.58
N GLN A 330 -12.24 -3.04 -7.56
CA GLN A 330 -12.70 -2.00 -8.50
C GLN A 330 -11.54 -1.32 -9.27
N GLY A 331 -10.44 -2.03 -9.53
CA GLY A 331 -9.25 -1.46 -10.17
C GLY A 331 -8.52 -0.40 -9.35
N GLN A 332 -8.86 -0.23 -8.07
CA GLN A 332 -8.28 0.77 -7.17
C GLN A 332 -6.98 0.27 -6.53
N LYS A 333 -6.11 -0.29 -7.35
CA LYS A 333 -4.77 -0.78 -6.96
C LYS A 333 -3.73 -0.08 -7.83
N CYS A 334 -2.64 0.34 -7.23
CA CYS A 334 -1.50 0.87 -7.97
C CYS A 334 -0.96 -0.15 -9.00
N SER A 335 -1.16 -1.45 -8.74
CA SER A 335 -0.77 -2.59 -9.60
C SER A 335 -1.89 -3.11 -10.50
N ALA A 336 -3.08 -2.48 -10.56
CA ALA A 336 -4.18 -2.98 -11.37
C ALA A 336 -3.83 -3.01 -12.87
N CYS A 337 -4.27 -4.06 -13.57
CA CYS A 337 -4.16 -4.09 -15.03
C CYS A 337 -5.08 -3.02 -15.63
N SER A 338 -4.50 -1.89 -15.99
CA SER A 338 -5.22 -0.78 -16.64
C SER A 338 -5.04 -0.77 -18.15
N ARG A 339 -4.05 -1.52 -18.67
CA ARG A 339 -3.79 -1.73 -20.10
C ARG A 339 -3.68 -3.22 -20.41
N LEU A 340 -4.53 -3.72 -21.32
CA LEU A 340 -4.34 -5.01 -21.98
C LEU A 340 -3.72 -4.76 -23.35
N ILE A 341 -2.51 -5.22 -23.57
CA ILE A 341 -1.81 -5.15 -24.86
C ILE A 341 -1.81 -6.54 -25.46
N VAL A 342 -2.54 -6.74 -26.53
CA VAL A 342 -2.80 -8.06 -27.10
C VAL A 342 -2.37 -8.14 -28.57
N ASP A 343 -1.70 -9.25 -28.95
CA ASP A 343 -1.39 -9.53 -30.35
C ASP A 343 -2.67 -9.58 -31.19
N GLU A 344 -2.69 -8.87 -32.32
CA GLU A 344 -3.87 -8.73 -33.17
C GLU A 344 -4.46 -10.07 -33.65
N LYS A 345 -3.64 -11.12 -33.78
CA LYS A 345 -4.06 -12.46 -34.22
C LYS A 345 -4.98 -13.16 -33.21
N VAL A 346 -4.82 -12.87 -31.91
CA VAL A 346 -5.58 -13.52 -30.84
C VAL A 346 -6.56 -12.56 -30.15
N HIS A 347 -6.56 -11.28 -30.55
CA HIS A 347 -7.40 -10.23 -29.95
C HIS A 347 -8.89 -10.64 -29.89
N GLY A 348 -9.49 -11.07 -31.02
CA GLY A 348 -10.92 -11.40 -31.05
C GLY A 348 -11.28 -12.54 -30.09
N ALA A 349 -10.49 -13.63 -30.11
CA ALA A 349 -10.70 -14.79 -29.26
C ALA A 349 -10.51 -14.47 -27.76
N LEU A 350 -9.51 -13.63 -27.43
CA LEU A 350 -9.27 -13.21 -26.05
C LEU A 350 -10.38 -12.27 -25.55
N MET A 351 -10.81 -11.31 -26.37
CA MET A 351 -11.87 -10.36 -26.01
C MET A 351 -13.19 -11.05 -25.73
N GLU A 352 -13.58 -12.05 -26.54
CA GLU A 352 -14.78 -12.85 -26.28
C GLU A 352 -14.75 -13.46 -24.85
N LYS A 353 -13.61 -14.05 -24.46
CA LYS A 353 -13.44 -14.65 -23.14
C LYS A 353 -13.46 -13.61 -22.00
N ILE A 354 -12.75 -12.49 -22.17
CA ILE A 354 -12.68 -11.42 -21.15
C ILE A 354 -14.07 -10.78 -20.94
N VAL A 355 -14.79 -10.47 -22.02
CA VAL A 355 -16.15 -9.89 -21.93
C VAL A 355 -17.11 -10.88 -21.27
N ALA A 356 -17.05 -12.16 -21.65
CA ALA A 356 -17.88 -13.20 -21.03
C ALA A 356 -17.62 -13.30 -19.51
N LEU A 357 -16.36 -13.35 -19.09
CA LEU A 357 -15.98 -13.39 -17.66
C LEU A 357 -16.39 -12.11 -16.92
N THR A 358 -16.17 -10.95 -17.53
CA THR A 358 -16.54 -9.65 -16.93
C THR A 358 -18.03 -9.56 -16.64
N ASN A 359 -18.87 -10.06 -17.56
CA ASN A 359 -20.32 -10.06 -17.40
C ASN A 359 -20.83 -11.02 -16.30
N THR A 360 -20.00 -11.92 -15.79
CA THR A 360 -20.34 -12.78 -14.64
C THR A 360 -20.07 -12.12 -13.30
N LEU A 361 -19.36 -10.99 -13.26
CA LEU A 361 -19.01 -10.31 -12.01
C LEU A 361 -20.25 -9.70 -11.37
N LYS A 362 -20.55 -10.13 -10.15
CA LYS A 362 -21.65 -9.58 -9.34
C LYS A 362 -21.25 -8.23 -8.75
N ILE A 363 -22.01 -7.19 -9.12
CA ILE A 363 -21.91 -5.85 -8.52
C ILE A 363 -22.89 -5.78 -7.35
N GLY A 364 -22.42 -5.32 -6.19
CA GLY A 364 -23.30 -5.25 -5.02
C GLY A 364 -22.64 -4.66 -3.77
N LEU A 365 -23.32 -4.83 -2.65
CA LEU A 365 -22.79 -4.40 -1.34
C LEU A 365 -21.59 -5.26 -0.95
N PRO A 366 -20.50 -4.65 -0.48
CA PRO A 366 -19.31 -5.38 -0.06
C PRO A 366 -19.53 -6.22 1.20
N THR A 367 -20.63 -5.99 1.93
CA THR A 367 -21.06 -6.81 3.07
C THR A 367 -21.58 -8.18 2.66
N GLU A 368 -21.94 -8.37 1.38
CA GLU A 368 -22.39 -9.64 0.83
C GLU A 368 -21.17 -10.49 0.37
N GLY A 369 -21.11 -11.74 0.80
CA GLY A 369 -19.95 -12.61 0.57
C GLY A 369 -19.72 -13.03 -0.90
N ASP A 370 -20.73 -12.88 -1.75
CA ASP A 370 -20.68 -13.22 -3.18
C ASP A 370 -20.49 -11.99 -4.10
N THR A 371 -20.32 -10.81 -3.53
CA THR A 371 -20.01 -9.59 -4.29
C THR A 371 -18.57 -9.65 -4.83
N ASN A 372 -18.42 -9.39 -6.15
CA ASN A 372 -17.12 -9.33 -6.81
C ASN A 372 -16.63 -7.90 -6.97
N VAL A 373 -17.53 -6.94 -7.22
CA VAL A 373 -17.24 -5.53 -7.49
C VAL A 373 -18.18 -4.68 -6.64
N ALA A 374 -17.64 -3.76 -5.88
CA ALA A 374 -18.39 -2.84 -5.04
C ALA A 374 -18.23 -1.38 -5.52
N ALA A 375 -18.37 -0.40 -4.64
CA ALA A 375 -18.26 1.02 -4.97
C ALA A 375 -16.79 1.49 -5.08
N VAL A 376 -16.53 2.51 -5.89
CA VAL A 376 -15.29 3.29 -5.84
C VAL A 376 -15.32 4.22 -4.63
N ILE A 377 -14.13 4.65 -4.18
CA ILE A 377 -13.93 5.24 -2.84
C ILE A 377 -14.77 6.47 -2.51
N ASN A 378 -15.03 7.36 -3.46
CA ASN A 378 -15.75 8.60 -3.21
C ASN A 378 -16.35 9.20 -4.49
N LYS A 379 -17.14 10.27 -4.35
CA LYS A 379 -17.80 11.00 -5.45
C LYS A 379 -16.81 11.52 -6.49
N ARG A 380 -15.65 12.02 -6.03
CA ARG A 380 -14.62 12.55 -6.95
C ARG A 380 -14.08 11.44 -7.86
N SER A 381 -13.77 10.28 -7.29
CA SER A 381 -13.31 9.11 -8.05
C SER A 381 -14.39 8.66 -9.05
N PHE A 382 -15.66 8.63 -8.61
CA PHE A 382 -16.79 8.28 -9.47
C PHE A 382 -16.91 9.21 -10.69
N ASP A 383 -16.95 10.53 -10.47
CA ASP A 383 -17.08 11.52 -11.55
C ASP A 383 -15.88 11.51 -12.50
N THR A 384 -14.67 11.45 -11.93
CA THR A 384 -13.43 11.38 -12.71
C THR A 384 -13.40 10.15 -13.60
N THR A 385 -13.82 9.00 -13.09
CA THR A 385 -13.85 7.74 -13.86
C THR A 385 -14.82 7.82 -15.04
N LEU A 386 -16.04 8.35 -14.83
CA LEU A 386 -17.00 8.54 -15.93
C LEU A 386 -16.45 9.52 -16.99
N GLY A 387 -15.72 10.55 -16.55
CA GLY A 387 -15.04 11.47 -17.45
C GLY A 387 -13.97 10.77 -18.32
N TYR A 388 -13.16 9.87 -17.73
CA TYR A 388 -12.18 9.08 -18.48
C TYR A 388 -12.82 8.09 -19.45
N ILE A 389 -13.94 7.45 -19.09
CA ILE A 389 -14.70 6.58 -19.98
C ILE A 389 -15.17 7.37 -21.21
N GLN A 390 -15.78 8.53 -20.97
CA GLN A 390 -16.23 9.41 -22.05
C GLN A 390 -15.05 9.88 -22.94
N LYS A 391 -13.93 10.25 -22.32
CA LYS A 391 -12.72 10.66 -23.03
C LYS A 391 -12.14 9.54 -23.90
N GLY A 392 -12.12 8.30 -23.40
CA GLY A 392 -11.68 7.15 -24.18
C GLY A 392 -12.53 6.89 -25.43
N ILE A 393 -13.86 7.12 -25.33
CA ILE A 393 -14.78 7.05 -26.46
C ILE A 393 -14.50 8.16 -27.48
N GLU A 394 -14.33 9.40 -27.00
CA GLU A 394 -14.03 10.56 -27.85
C GLU A 394 -12.71 10.39 -28.62
N GLU A 395 -11.75 9.69 -28.07
CA GLU A 395 -10.47 9.35 -28.69
C GLU A 395 -10.53 8.11 -29.61
N GLY A 396 -11.74 7.57 -29.86
CA GLY A 396 -11.96 6.50 -30.84
C GLY A 396 -12.08 5.11 -30.24
N GLY A 397 -12.01 4.95 -28.92
CA GLY A 397 -12.27 3.69 -28.24
C GLY A 397 -13.73 3.26 -28.33
N THR A 398 -13.98 1.97 -28.20
CA THR A 398 -15.33 1.38 -28.24
C THR A 398 -15.62 0.60 -26.96
N ILE A 399 -16.78 0.83 -26.34
CA ILE A 399 -17.18 0.07 -25.15
C ILE A 399 -17.49 -1.36 -25.55
N ALA A 400 -16.72 -2.31 -25.00
CA ALA A 400 -16.96 -3.75 -25.14
C ALA A 400 -17.79 -4.32 -23.96
N ALA A 401 -17.70 -3.69 -22.78
CA ALA A 401 -18.51 -4.01 -21.60
C ALA A 401 -18.60 -2.79 -20.67
N GLY A 402 -19.64 -2.71 -19.84
CA GLY A 402 -19.79 -1.69 -18.80
C GLY A 402 -20.09 -0.29 -19.34
N GLY A 403 -19.39 0.71 -18.83
CA GLY A 403 -19.54 2.12 -19.23
C GLY A 403 -20.60 2.89 -18.43
N ILE A 404 -21.19 2.30 -17.40
CA ILE A 404 -22.31 2.87 -16.65
C ILE A 404 -21.93 3.04 -15.18
N GLY A 405 -22.27 4.21 -14.62
CA GLY A 405 -22.19 4.48 -13.18
C GLY A 405 -23.58 4.58 -12.56
N ASP A 406 -23.70 4.19 -11.30
CA ASP A 406 -24.90 4.35 -10.47
C ASP A 406 -24.51 4.92 -9.09
N GLU A 407 -25.00 6.11 -8.78
CA GLU A 407 -24.79 6.77 -7.49
C GLU A 407 -26.05 6.85 -6.62
N SER A 408 -27.08 6.05 -6.92
CA SER A 408 -28.34 6.08 -6.16
C SER A 408 -28.14 5.71 -4.70
N LEU A 409 -27.36 4.68 -4.39
CA LEU A 409 -27.03 4.21 -3.05
C LEU A 409 -25.59 4.61 -2.65
N GLY A 410 -24.62 4.30 -3.49
CA GLY A 410 -23.19 4.51 -3.33
C GLY A 410 -22.55 4.82 -4.69
N PHE A 411 -21.22 4.79 -4.76
CA PHE A 411 -20.47 5.19 -5.96
C PHE A 411 -20.12 3.98 -6.83
N TYR A 412 -21.10 3.34 -7.45
CA TYR A 412 -20.92 2.11 -8.24
C TYR A 412 -20.59 2.42 -9.70
N ILE A 413 -19.56 1.77 -10.22
CA ILE A 413 -19.20 1.81 -11.64
C ILE A 413 -19.09 0.37 -12.13
N GLN A 414 -19.76 0.06 -13.25
CA GLN A 414 -19.65 -1.24 -13.88
C GLN A 414 -18.20 -1.48 -14.35
N PRO A 415 -17.66 -2.70 -14.20
CA PRO A 415 -16.42 -3.09 -14.86
C PRO A 415 -16.48 -2.74 -16.34
N THR A 416 -15.59 -1.84 -16.77
CA THR A 416 -15.66 -1.22 -18.08
C THR A 416 -14.46 -1.63 -18.92
N ILE A 417 -14.72 -2.14 -20.13
CA ILE A 417 -13.71 -2.50 -21.11
C ILE A 417 -13.87 -1.58 -22.32
N ILE A 418 -12.80 -0.83 -22.62
CA ILE A 418 -12.74 0.04 -23.79
C ILE A 418 -11.73 -0.56 -24.77
N ASP A 419 -12.24 -1.08 -25.88
CA ASP A 419 -11.46 -1.68 -26.96
C ASP A 419 -11.01 -0.63 -27.99
N ASN A 420 -10.04 -0.97 -28.83
CA ASN A 420 -9.47 -0.12 -29.88
C ASN A 420 -8.82 1.18 -29.35
N VAL A 421 -8.35 1.16 -28.12
CA VAL A 421 -7.61 2.29 -27.55
C VAL A 421 -6.29 2.47 -28.30
N GLN A 422 -6.00 3.71 -28.70
CA GLN A 422 -4.78 4.01 -29.44
C GLN A 422 -3.61 4.30 -28.51
N PRO A 423 -2.37 3.85 -28.86
CA PRO A 423 -1.17 4.28 -28.16
C PRO A 423 -1.09 5.81 -28.07
N LYS A 424 -0.61 6.34 -26.96
CA LYS A 424 -0.51 7.78 -26.64
C LYS A 424 -1.84 8.51 -26.43
N SER A 425 -2.97 7.81 -26.43
CA SER A 425 -4.24 8.42 -26.02
C SER A 425 -4.27 8.66 -24.51
N THR A 426 -5.17 9.52 -24.05
CA THR A 426 -5.33 9.85 -22.63
C THR A 426 -5.57 8.59 -21.78
N LEU A 427 -6.50 7.74 -22.26
CA LEU A 427 -6.84 6.52 -21.53
C LEU A 427 -5.70 5.48 -21.49
N GLU A 428 -4.78 5.51 -22.46
CA GLU A 428 -3.62 4.62 -22.48
C GLU A 428 -2.50 5.14 -21.56
N GLN A 429 -2.36 6.46 -21.36
CA GLN A 429 -1.24 7.06 -20.64
C GLN A 429 -1.56 7.43 -19.17
N GLU A 430 -2.79 7.85 -18.87
CA GLU A 430 -3.13 8.37 -17.55
C GLU A 430 -3.72 7.30 -16.63
N GLU A 431 -3.37 7.35 -15.34
CA GLU A 431 -3.89 6.47 -14.32
C GLU A 431 -5.34 6.85 -13.94
N VAL A 432 -6.30 5.97 -14.22
CA VAL A 432 -7.73 6.18 -13.88
C VAL A 432 -8.05 5.78 -12.44
N PHE A 433 -7.39 4.75 -11.94
CA PHE A 433 -7.56 4.18 -10.59
C PHE A 433 -8.98 3.70 -10.28
N ALA A 434 -9.60 3.01 -11.23
CA ALA A 434 -11.00 2.59 -11.22
C ALA A 434 -11.20 1.37 -12.13
N PRO A 435 -12.39 0.72 -12.15
CA PRO A 435 -12.62 -0.49 -12.92
C PRO A 435 -12.73 -0.23 -14.43
N VAL A 436 -11.67 0.29 -15.03
CA VAL A 436 -11.58 0.62 -16.47
C VAL A 436 -10.35 -0.03 -17.08
N LEU A 437 -10.55 -0.91 -18.03
CA LEU A 437 -9.53 -1.59 -18.80
C LEU A 437 -9.44 -1.03 -20.20
N ALA A 438 -8.28 -0.49 -20.57
CA ALA A 438 -7.96 -0.08 -21.94
C ALA A 438 -7.36 -1.27 -22.72
N VAL A 439 -7.91 -1.59 -23.89
CA VAL A 439 -7.41 -2.68 -24.74
C VAL A 439 -6.75 -2.11 -25.99
N ILE A 440 -5.48 -2.46 -26.17
CA ILE A 440 -4.63 -1.97 -27.24
C ILE A 440 -4.17 -3.17 -28.09
N LYS A 441 -4.28 -3.06 -29.41
CA LYS A 441 -3.80 -4.09 -30.35
C LYS A 441 -2.33 -3.86 -30.66
N ALA A 442 -1.53 -4.92 -30.57
CA ALA A 442 -0.16 -4.95 -31.02
C ALA A 442 -0.02 -5.82 -32.28
N ARG A 443 0.83 -5.38 -33.22
CA ARG A 443 1.11 -6.12 -34.47
C ARG A 443 1.84 -7.44 -34.20
N ASP A 444 2.72 -7.41 -33.20
CA ASP A 444 3.58 -8.51 -32.80
C ASP A 444 4.12 -8.26 -31.38
N PHE A 445 4.91 -9.20 -30.87
CA PHE A 445 5.48 -9.13 -29.52
C PHE A 445 6.45 -7.94 -29.32
N ASP A 446 7.19 -7.55 -30.36
CA ASP A 446 8.11 -6.39 -30.31
C ASP A 446 7.33 -5.11 -30.10
N HIS A 447 6.28 -4.91 -30.88
CA HIS A 447 5.38 -3.76 -30.76
C HIS A 447 4.63 -3.76 -29.42
N ALA A 448 4.28 -4.95 -28.90
CA ALA A 448 3.63 -5.05 -27.60
C ALA A 448 4.54 -4.58 -26.44
N LEU A 449 5.82 -4.94 -26.47
CA LEU A 449 6.81 -4.46 -25.49
C LEU A 449 7.11 -2.97 -25.65
N GLU A 450 7.14 -2.45 -26.88
CA GLU A 450 7.27 -1.03 -27.15
C GLU A 450 6.13 -0.24 -26.50
N ILE A 451 4.87 -0.62 -26.74
CA ILE A 451 3.69 0.01 -26.12
C ILE A 451 3.72 -0.13 -24.58
N ALA A 452 4.10 -1.33 -24.07
CA ALA A 452 4.13 -1.59 -22.64
C ALA A 452 5.07 -0.65 -21.90
N ASN A 453 6.24 -0.38 -22.50
CA ASN A 453 7.26 0.52 -21.93
C ASN A 453 7.03 2.02 -22.20
N ASP A 454 6.13 2.36 -23.12
CA ASP A 454 5.93 3.73 -23.57
C ASP A 454 5.00 4.52 -22.66
N THR A 455 5.34 4.60 -21.38
CA THR A 455 4.64 5.31 -20.31
C THR A 455 5.65 5.93 -19.34
N GLU A 456 5.24 6.96 -18.63
CA GLU A 456 6.06 7.55 -17.57
C GLU A 456 6.11 6.69 -16.28
N PHE A 457 5.28 5.67 -16.18
CA PHE A 457 5.21 4.76 -15.04
C PHE A 457 6.06 3.50 -15.27
N GLY A 458 6.25 2.72 -14.22
CA GLY A 458 6.99 1.46 -14.27
C GLY A 458 6.77 0.61 -13.01
N LEU A 459 5.51 0.43 -12.59
CA LEU A 459 5.23 -0.28 -11.34
C LEU A 459 5.17 -1.78 -11.54
N THR A 460 4.13 -2.29 -12.21
CA THR A 460 4.00 -3.72 -12.48
C THR A 460 3.70 -4.00 -13.94
N GLY A 461 3.99 -5.24 -14.35
CA GLY A 461 3.64 -5.73 -15.67
C GLY A 461 3.52 -7.24 -15.66
N ALA A 462 2.82 -7.80 -16.66
CA ALA A 462 2.78 -9.24 -16.87
C ALA A 462 2.86 -9.59 -18.36
N VAL A 463 3.35 -10.79 -18.63
CA VAL A 463 3.41 -11.35 -20.00
C VAL A 463 2.86 -12.76 -19.98
N TYR A 464 1.94 -13.05 -20.89
CA TYR A 464 1.44 -14.39 -21.16
C TYR A 464 2.01 -14.87 -22.51
N SER A 465 2.78 -15.94 -22.48
CA SER A 465 3.37 -16.62 -23.65
C SER A 465 3.83 -18.01 -23.26
N THR A 466 3.81 -18.95 -24.20
CA THR A 466 4.42 -20.28 -24.05
C THR A 466 5.87 -20.31 -24.55
N ASP A 467 6.30 -19.30 -25.31
CA ASP A 467 7.67 -19.17 -25.83
C ASP A 467 8.63 -18.66 -24.75
N GLN A 468 9.56 -19.52 -24.33
CA GLN A 468 10.57 -19.14 -23.32
C GLN A 468 11.51 -18.03 -23.80
N GLY A 469 11.76 -17.90 -25.10
CA GLY A 469 12.56 -16.81 -25.65
C GLY A 469 11.89 -15.44 -25.47
N ARG A 470 10.56 -15.37 -25.68
CA ARG A 470 9.76 -14.17 -25.41
C ARG A 470 9.73 -13.84 -23.91
N LEU A 471 9.58 -14.85 -23.04
CA LEU A 471 9.61 -14.64 -21.59
C LEU A 471 10.97 -14.12 -21.10
N GLU A 472 12.08 -14.65 -21.64
CA GLU A 472 13.43 -14.18 -21.33
C GLU A 472 13.69 -12.77 -21.89
N ARG A 473 13.12 -12.42 -23.03
CA ARG A 473 13.16 -11.05 -23.52
C ARG A 473 12.38 -10.11 -22.62
N ALA A 474 11.17 -10.48 -22.20
CA ALA A 474 10.38 -9.69 -21.28
C ALA A 474 11.13 -9.40 -19.97
N ARG A 475 11.86 -10.39 -19.41
CA ARG A 475 12.69 -10.18 -18.21
C ARG A 475 13.73 -9.07 -18.38
N ARG A 476 14.28 -8.91 -19.57
CA ARG A 476 15.32 -7.91 -19.86
C ARG A 476 14.79 -6.59 -20.37
N GLU A 477 13.67 -6.61 -21.10
CA GLU A 477 13.21 -5.49 -21.90
C GLU A 477 11.95 -4.82 -21.36
N PHE A 478 11.12 -5.51 -20.57
CA PHE A 478 9.94 -4.91 -19.95
C PHE A 478 10.36 -4.15 -18.69
N HIS A 479 10.38 -2.82 -18.77
CA HIS A 479 10.94 -1.94 -17.74
C HIS A 479 9.93 -1.61 -16.63
N VAL A 480 9.75 -2.55 -15.70
CA VAL A 480 8.87 -2.40 -14.53
C VAL A 480 9.53 -2.95 -13.27
N GLY A 481 9.15 -2.43 -12.12
CA GLY A 481 9.67 -2.86 -10.83
C GLY A 481 9.29 -4.28 -10.46
N ASN A 482 8.09 -4.73 -10.84
CA ASN A 482 7.59 -6.08 -10.60
C ASN A 482 7.05 -6.68 -11.90
N LEU A 483 7.75 -7.65 -12.45
CA LEU A 483 7.35 -8.38 -13.66
C LEU A 483 6.85 -9.76 -13.31
N TYR A 484 5.70 -10.14 -13.86
CA TYR A 484 5.09 -11.45 -13.69
C TYR A 484 4.96 -12.19 -15.03
N LEU A 485 5.22 -13.47 -15.04
CA LEU A 485 5.16 -14.30 -16.25
C LEU A 485 4.10 -15.38 -16.08
N ASN A 486 3.18 -15.48 -17.03
CA ASN A 486 2.06 -16.43 -17.06
C ASN A 486 1.19 -16.37 -15.80
N ARG A 487 1.03 -15.18 -15.22
CA ARG A 487 0.10 -14.88 -14.12
C ARG A 487 -0.31 -13.40 -14.16
N LYS A 488 -1.33 -13.05 -13.38
CA LYS A 488 -1.80 -11.67 -13.24
C LYS A 488 -0.71 -10.74 -12.67
N CYS A 489 -0.76 -9.45 -12.99
CA CYS A 489 0.21 -8.43 -12.54
C CYS A 489 -0.01 -7.93 -11.10
N THR A 490 -1.03 -8.43 -10.39
CA THR A 490 -1.37 -8.08 -9.01
C THR A 490 -1.04 -9.20 -8.03
N GLY A 491 -1.13 -8.91 -6.71
CA GLY A 491 -0.97 -9.90 -5.65
C GLY A 491 0.49 -10.21 -5.34
N ALA A 492 1.30 -9.16 -5.13
CA ALA A 492 2.61 -9.29 -4.50
C ALA A 492 2.46 -9.79 -3.06
N LEU A 493 3.40 -10.59 -2.59
CA LEU A 493 3.46 -11.11 -1.23
C LEU A 493 4.73 -10.62 -0.54
N VAL A 494 4.61 -10.21 0.72
CA VAL A 494 5.72 -9.76 1.56
C VAL A 494 6.78 -10.87 1.66
N GLY A 495 8.04 -10.51 1.48
CA GLY A 495 9.16 -11.45 1.49
C GLY A 495 9.33 -12.30 0.22
N VAL A 496 8.30 -12.40 -0.62
CA VAL A 496 8.29 -13.20 -1.87
C VAL A 496 8.47 -12.30 -3.10
N HIS A 497 7.72 -11.20 -3.16
CA HIS A 497 7.72 -10.27 -4.28
C HIS A 497 7.95 -8.83 -3.77
N PRO A 498 9.16 -8.45 -3.40
CA PRO A 498 9.46 -7.08 -2.96
C PRO A 498 8.87 -6.06 -3.94
N PHE A 499 8.03 -5.16 -3.42
CA PHE A 499 7.15 -4.33 -4.22
C PHE A 499 7.61 -2.88 -4.29
N GLY A 500 7.74 -2.34 -5.49
CA GLY A 500 8.10 -0.94 -5.72
C GLY A 500 8.44 -0.68 -7.18
N GLY A 501 8.08 0.52 -7.66
CA GLY A 501 8.11 0.87 -9.07
C GLY A 501 9.34 1.64 -9.51
N PHE A 502 9.60 1.58 -10.80
CA PHE A 502 10.58 2.40 -11.53
C PHE A 502 9.93 3.70 -12.02
N ASN A 503 10.73 4.59 -12.58
CA ASN A 503 10.28 5.84 -13.19
C ASN A 503 9.40 6.67 -12.24
N MET A 504 8.25 7.19 -12.70
CA MET A 504 7.32 7.98 -11.89
C MET A 504 6.42 7.14 -10.97
N SER A 505 6.66 5.82 -10.87
CA SER A 505 5.92 4.96 -9.93
C SER A 505 6.52 4.94 -8.53
N GLY A 506 7.75 5.43 -8.31
CA GLY A 506 8.31 5.48 -6.96
C GLY A 506 9.80 5.79 -6.90
N THR A 507 10.34 5.65 -5.69
CA THR A 507 11.76 5.86 -5.38
C THR A 507 12.52 4.53 -5.22
N ASP A 508 12.08 3.49 -5.92
CA ASP A 508 12.70 2.14 -5.95
C ASP A 508 12.80 1.45 -4.59
N SER A 509 11.87 1.70 -3.69
CA SER A 509 11.98 1.38 -2.26
C SER A 509 11.72 -0.09 -1.90
N LYS A 510 11.19 -0.94 -2.75
CA LYS A 510 10.95 -2.38 -2.58
C LYS A 510 10.35 -2.79 -1.22
N ALA A 511 9.13 -2.29 -0.92
CA ALA A 511 8.38 -2.67 0.28
C ALA A 511 8.20 -4.20 0.36
N GLY A 512 8.27 -4.76 1.59
CA GLY A 512 8.26 -6.21 1.80
C GLY A 512 9.55 -6.92 1.37
N GLY A 513 10.58 -6.17 1.00
CA GLY A 513 11.92 -6.68 0.73
C GLY A 513 12.83 -6.60 1.95
N ARG A 514 13.88 -7.45 1.96
CA ARG A 514 14.87 -7.50 3.05
C ARG A 514 15.61 -6.18 3.26
N GLU A 515 15.74 -5.38 2.21
CA GLU A 515 16.50 -4.12 2.22
C GLU A 515 15.62 -2.90 2.55
N TYR A 516 14.30 -3.09 2.65
CA TYR A 516 13.37 -1.97 2.87
C TYR A 516 13.68 -1.18 4.15
N LEU A 517 14.12 -1.86 5.23
CA LEU A 517 14.47 -1.22 6.49
C LEU A 517 15.65 -0.23 6.36
N LEU A 518 16.52 -0.40 5.36
CA LEU A 518 17.61 0.54 5.08
C LEU A 518 17.11 1.94 4.69
N GLN A 519 15.89 2.05 4.22
CA GLN A 519 15.26 3.34 3.95
C GLN A 519 15.08 4.19 5.23
N PHE A 520 15.00 3.54 6.39
CA PHE A 520 14.75 4.15 7.70
C PHE A 520 16.00 4.18 8.60
N MET A 521 17.13 3.76 8.09
CA MET A 521 18.42 3.71 8.81
C MET A 521 19.53 4.43 8.03
N GLN A 522 20.62 4.72 8.70
CA GLN A 522 21.84 5.23 8.10
C GLN A 522 23.07 4.47 8.63
N GLY A 523 24.04 4.22 7.75
CA GLY A 523 25.27 3.54 8.12
C GLY A 523 26.21 4.43 8.93
N LYS A 524 26.82 3.87 9.97
CA LYS A 524 27.86 4.49 10.79
C LYS A 524 29.10 3.61 10.80
N SER A 525 30.21 4.14 10.35
CA SER A 525 31.52 3.50 10.45
C SER A 525 32.20 3.93 11.74
N VAL A 526 32.76 2.96 12.49
CA VAL A 526 33.51 3.19 13.71
C VAL A 526 34.85 2.49 13.57
N SER A 527 35.96 3.22 13.80
CA SER A 527 37.31 2.69 13.77
C SER A 527 37.98 2.99 15.09
N GLN A 528 38.58 1.98 15.70
CA GLN A 528 39.35 2.10 16.94
C GLN A 528 40.76 1.55 16.72
N LYS A 529 41.77 2.33 17.00
CA LYS A 529 43.17 1.86 17.01
C LYS A 529 43.38 0.94 18.20
N ILE A 530 43.98 -0.26 17.99
CA ILE A 530 44.27 -1.28 19.00
C ILE A 530 45.79 -1.51 19.13
#